data_ee1a495cbdc9321ec3070ec1748f77ff
#
_entry.id   ee1a495cbdc9321ec3070ec1748f77ff
#
_cell.length_a   1.000
_cell.length_b   1.000
_cell.length_c   1.000
_cell.angle_alpha   90.00
_cell.angle_beta   90.00
_cell.angle_gamma   90.00
#
_symmetry.space_group_name_H-M   'P 1'
#
loop_
_entity.id
_entity.type
_entity.pdbx_description
1 polymer ?
#
loop_
_entity_poly.entity_id
_entity_poly.type
_entity_poly.pdbx_seq_one_letter_code
_entity_poly.pdbx_strand_id
1 'polypeptide(L)'
;MSPPAPLPDRGGGREQRSRRRTEPIEFFVDRSLGRKHLADALRELGYTAHTMASVYGERAAQELQDEQWLTDVGKHGWVVLMNDDAIRRRPAERDALSAAGVRAFCLTNAQLRAPEQTARFVENIHRIVRRASQPGPYIYGVYDGNIRRLWS
;
A
#
# COMPACT_ATOMS: atom_id res chain seq x y z
N MET A 1 -13.90 -2.86 15.83
CA MET A 1 -12.47 -3.11 16.08
C MET A 1 -11.69 -1.80 16.08
N SER A 2 -10.85 -1.64 17.06
CA SER A 2 -10.02 -0.45 17.11
C SER A 2 -8.96 -0.51 16.02
N PRO A 3 -8.58 0.63 15.46
CA PRO A 3 -7.43 0.65 14.57
C PRO A 3 -6.18 0.17 15.31
N PRO A 4 -5.17 -0.30 14.60
CA PRO A 4 -3.93 -0.69 15.26
C PRO A 4 -3.40 0.46 16.10
N ALA A 5 -2.80 0.12 17.21
CA ALA A 5 -2.19 1.13 18.06
C ALA A 5 -1.14 1.90 17.26
N PRO A 6 -1.01 3.20 17.51
CA PRO A 6 0.05 3.96 16.87
C PRO A 6 1.41 3.34 17.22
N LEU A 7 2.33 3.45 16.30
CA LEU A 7 3.68 2.98 16.55
C LEU A 7 4.26 3.75 17.73
N PRO A 8 4.93 3.07 18.65
CA PRO A 8 5.54 3.77 19.78
C PRO A 8 6.57 4.78 19.30
N ASP A 9 6.71 5.84 20.04
CA ASP A 9 7.76 6.80 19.78
C ASP A 9 9.11 6.12 19.99
N ARG A 10 9.94 6.22 19.02
CA ARG A 10 11.19 5.49 19.03
C ARG A 10 12.41 6.35 19.30
N GLY A 11 12.22 7.63 19.40
CA GLY A 11 13.35 8.52 19.58
C GLY A 11 14.17 8.63 18.29
N GLY A 12 15.45 8.50 18.33
CA GLY A 12 16.35 8.81 17.24
C GLY A 12 16.00 8.20 15.87
N GLY A 13 16.08 9.02 14.84
CA GLY A 13 15.71 8.62 13.48
C GLY A 13 16.58 7.51 12.90
N ARG A 14 17.83 7.42 13.34
CA ARG A 14 18.75 6.39 12.85
C ARG A 14 18.30 5.00 13.27
N GLU A 15 17.95 4.84 14.53
CA GLU A 15 17.47 3.58 15.07
C GLU A 15 16.16 3.19 14.41
N GLN A 16 15.29 4.14 14.23
CA GLN A 16 14.01 3.95 13.57
C GLN A 16 14.17 3.47 12.13
N ARG A 17 15.07 4.06 11.38
CA ARG A 17 15.33 3.66 9.99
C ARG A 17 15.87 2.24 9.90
N SER A 18 16.79 1.88 10.79
CA SER A 18 17.34 0.52 10.84
C SER A 18 16.26 -0.50 11.14
N ARG A 19 15.41 -0.20 12.11
CA ARG A 19 14.31 -1.07 12.49
C ARG A 19 13.31 -1.25 11.35
N ARG A 20 12.96 -0.18 10.61
CA ARG A 20 12.05 -0.28 9.47
C ARG A 20 12.58 -1.22 8.40
N ARG A 21 13.89 -1.21 8.15
CA ARG A 21 14.46 -2.10 7.13
C ARG A 21 14.42 -3.56 7.55
N THR A 22 14.39 -3.85 8.85
CA THR A 22 14.35 -5.21 9.36
C THR A 22 12.94 -5.68 9.69
N GLU A 23 11.98 -4.78 9.82
CA GLU A 23 10.60 -5.13 10.11
C GLU A 23 9.94 -5.77 8.89
N PRO A 24 9.06 -6.76 9.11
CA PRO A 24 8.31 -7.36 8.01
C PRO A 24 7.47 -6.32 7.28
N ILE A 25 7.37 -6.47 5.97
CA ILE A 25 6.50 -5.62 5.16
C ILE A 25 5.05 -5.95 5.47
N GLU A 26 4.25 -4.91 5.71
CA GLU A 26 2.80 -5.03 5.84
C GLU A 26 2.14 -4.26 4.71
N PHE A 27 1.17 -4.87 4.09
CA PHE A 27 0.48 -4.30 2.93
C PHE A 27 -0.86 -3.71 3.34
N PHE A 28 -1.26 -2.66 2.64
CA PHE A 28 -2.60 -2.11 2.72
C PHE A 28 -3.21 -2.18 1.32
N VAL A 29 -4.31 -2.90 1.20
CA VAL A 29 -4.99 -3.11 -0.09
C VAL A 29 -6.12 -2.10 -0.20
N ASP A 30 -6.01 -1.21 -1.18
CA ASP A 30 -7.03 -0.18 -1.41
C ASP A 30 -8.32 -0.80 -1.94
N ARG A 31 -9.44 -0.15 -1.67
CA ARG A 31 -10.76 -0.62 -2.07
C ARG A 31 -10.93 -0.80 -3.58
N SER A 32 -10.11 -0.12 -4.38
CA SER A 32 -10.14 -0.27 -5.85
C SER A 32 -9.75 -1.68 -6.31
N LEU A 33 -9.14 -2.47 -5.44
CA LEU A 33 -8.72 -3.85 -5.74
C LEU A 33 -9.69 -4.89 -5.21
N GLY A 34 -10.89 -4.48 -4.79
CA GLY A 34 -11.86 -5.40 -4.24
C GLY A 34 -11.66 -5.64 -2.75
N ARG A 35 -12.48 -6.51 -2.17
CA ARG A 35 -12.56 -6.65 -0.73
C ARG A 35 -11.64 -7.71 -0.14
N LYS A 36 -11.45 -8.83 -0.83
CA LYS A 36 -10.84 -10.00 -0.20
C LYS A 36 -9.75 -10.68 -1.01
N HIS A 37 -9.92 -10.73 -2.32
CA HIS A 37 -9.13 -11.61 -3.18
C HIS A 37 -7.63 -11.44 -3.01
N LEU A 38 -7.16 -10.22 -3.16
CA LEU A 38 -5.73 -9.95 -3.05
C LEU A 38 -5.23 -10.07 -1.62
N ALA A 39 -5.99 -9.55 -0.66
CA ALA A 39 -5.60 -9.62 0.75
C ALA A 39 -5.44 -11.07 1.19
N ASP A 40 -6.38 -11.94 0.82
CA ASP A 40 -6.31 -13.34 1.16
C ASP A 40 -5.11 -14.03 0.52
N ALA A 41 -4.83 -13.71 -0.75
CA ALA A 41 -3.67 -14.28 -1.44
C ALA A 41 -2.36 -13.88 -0.77
N LEU A 42 -2.24 -12.63 -0.35
CA LEU A 42 -1.05 -12.15 0.35
C LEU A 42 -0.89 -12.84 1.71
N ARG A 43 -1.99 -13.03 2.43
CA ARG A 43 -1.98 -13.73 3.72
C ARG A 43 -1.55 -15.18 3.56
N GLU A 44 -1.99 -15.85 2.50
CA GLU A 44 -1.58 -17.21 2.19
C GLU A 44 -0.07 -17.30 1.93
N LEU A 45 0.51 -16.24 1.38
CA LEU A 45 1.96 -16.17 1.16
C LEU A 45 2.73 -15.81 2.44
N GLY A 46 2.05 -15.57 3.54
CA GLY A 46 2.68 -15.26 4.81
C GLY A 46 2.82 -13.77 5.10
N TYR A 47 2.25 -12.91 4.27
CA TYR A 47 2.31 -11.47 4.50
C TYR A 47 1.12 -10.99 5.31
N THR A 48 1.33 -9.91 6.06
CA THR A 48 0.24 -9.18 6.72
C THR A 48 -0.39 -8.24 5.69
N ALA A 49 -1.70 -8.34 5.53
CA ALA A 49 -2.44 -7.49 4.60
C ALA A 49 -3.65 -6.88 5.31
N HIS A 50 -3.73 -5.57 5.26
CA HIS A 50 -4.83 -4.78 5.80
C HIS A 50 -5.71 -4.33 4.65
N THR A 51 -7.00 -4.18 4.91
CA THR A 51 -7.95 -3.64 3.93
C THR A 51 -8.64 -2.42 4.53
N MET A 52 -9.32 -1.64 3.68
CA MET A 52 -10.12 -0.52 4.17
C MET A 52 -11.13 -1.01 5.21
N ALA A 53 -11.81 -2.10 4.92
CA ALA A 53 -12.82 -2.65 5.83
C ALA A 53 -12.21 -3.17 7.13
N SER A 54 -11.05 -3.80 7.07
CA SER A 54 -10.42 -4.35 8.29
C SER A 54 -9.89 -3.26 9.22
N VAL A 55 -9.50 -2.11 8.66
CA VAL A 55 -8.96 -1.01 9.45
C VAL A 55 -10.06 -0.07 9.95
N TYR A 56 -11.00 0.29 9.09
CA TYR A 56 -11.98 1.32 9.39
C TYR A 56 -13.40 0.81 9.61
N GLY A 57 -13.67 -0.45 9.28
CA GLY A 57 -15.03 -0.99 9.26
C GLY A 57 -15.68 -0.74 7.90
N GLU A 58 -16.65 -1.57 7.55
CA GLU A 58 -17.23 -1.53 6.19
C GLU A 58 -17.91 -0.22 5.84
N ARG A 59 -18.62 0.38 6.79
CA ARG A 59 -19.32 1.62 6.52
C ARG A 59 -18.35 2.77 6.30
N ALA A 60 -17.42 2.97 7.20
CA ALA A 60 -16.45 4.05 7.10
C ALA A 60 -15.54 3.88 5.89
N ALA A 61 -15.24 2.64 5.52
CA ALA A 61 -14.39 2.34 4.37
C ALA A 61 -14.96 2.89 3.05
N GLN A 62 -16.27 2.99 2.93
CA GLN A 62 -16.91 3.49 1.72
C GLN A 62 -16.93 5.01 1.66
N GLU A 63 -16.89 5.68 2.79
CA GLU A 63 -17.03 7.13 2.89
C GLU A 63 -15.72 7.87 3.11
N LEU A 64 -14.65 7.15 3.44
CA LEU A 64 -13.39 7.76 3.81
C LEU A 64 -12.70 8.42 2.62
N GLN A 65 -12.21 9.65 2.85
CA GLN A 65 -11.47 10.39 1.83
C GLN A 65 -10.09 9.78 1.62
N ASP A 66 -9.60 9.84 0.39
CA ASP A 66 -8.30 9.28 0.06
C ASP A 66 -7.16 9.90 0.86
N GLU A 67 -7.19 11.21 1.06
CA GLU A 67 -6.16 11.90 1.84
C GLU A 67 -6.08 11.37 3.26
N GLN A 68 -7.22 11.01 3.83
CA GLN A 68 -7.26 10.52 5.21
C GLN A 68 -6.59 9.16 5.35
N TRP A 69 -6.97 8.20 4.51
CA TRP A 69 -6.36 6.87 4.64
C TRP A 69 -4.89 6.86 4.19
N LEU A 70 -4.52 7.70 3.23
CA LEU A 70 -3.10 7.84 2.84
C LEU A 70 -2.26 8.32 4.02
N THR A 71 -2.77 9.29 4.77
CA THR A 71 -2.10 9.79 5.97
C THR A 71 -1.94 8.67 7.00
N ASP A 72 -3.01 7.93 7.25
CA ASP A 72 -3.00 6.84 8.23
C ASP A 72 -2.02 5.74 7.83
N VAL A 73 -2.04 5.35 6.57
CA VAL A 73 -1.13 4.33 6.04
C VAL A 73 0.33 4.76 6.20
N GLY A 74 0.61 6.04 5.93
CA GLY A 74 1.95 6.57 6.11
C GLY A 74 2.41 6.50 7.55
N LYS A 75 1.53 6.78 8.49
CA LYS A 75 1.85 6.71 9.92
C LYS A 75 2.18 5.27 10.36
N HIS A 76 1.51 4.30 9.78
CA HIS A 76 1.75 2.89 10.09
C HIS A 76 2.92 2.30 9.30
N GLY A 77 3.38 3.00 8.27
CA GLY A 77 4.46 2.49 7.42
C GLY A 77 4.06 1.31 6.55
N TRP A 78 2.78 1.21 6.20
CA TRP A 78 2.29 0.13 5.33
C TRP A 78 2.55 0.44 3.87
N VAL A 79 2.71 -0.61 3.08
CA VAL A 79 2.91 -0.51 1.62
C VAL A 79 1.56 -0.61 0.94
N VAL A 80 1.22 0.37 0.12
CA VAL A 80 -0.10 0.45 -0.52
C VAL A 80 -0.13 -0.27 -1.85
N LEU A 81 -1.14 -1.12 -2.03
CA LEU A 81 -1.45 -1.74 -3.31
C LEU A 81 -2.78 -1.16 -3.80
N MET A 82 -2.81 -0.69 -5.04
CA MET A 82 -4.01 -0.05 -5.60
C MET A 82 -4.16 -0.37 -7.09
N ASN A 83 -5.32 -0.09 -7.64
CA ASN A 83 -5.64 -0.39 -9.04
C ASN A 83 -5.61 0.85 -9.95
N ASP A 84 -5.40 2.01 -9.40
CA ASP A 84 -5.55 3.25 -10.16
C ASP A 84 -4.28 4.09 -10.10
N ASP A 85 -3.57 4.17 -11.23
CA ASP A 85 -2.38 4.98 -11.33
C ASP A 85 -2.70 6.47 -11.50
N ALA A 86 -3.98 6.82 -11.64
CA ALA A 86 -4.40 8.21 -11.79
C ALA A 86 -4.09 9.06 -10.54
N ILE A 87 -3.84 8.42 -9.41
CA ILE A 87 -3.47 9.12 -8.18
C ILE A 87 -2.28 10.05 -8.40
N ARG A 88 -1.35 9.68 -9.28
CA ARG A 88 -0.19 10.52 -9.58
C ARG A 88 -0.56 11.82 -10.29
N ARG A 89 -1.78 11.89 -10.83
CA ARG A 89 -2.30 13.06 -11.54
C ARG A 89 -3.31 13.86 -10.74
N ARG A 90 -3.66 13.40 -9.53
CA ARG A 90 -4.60 14.09 -8.64
C ARG A 90 -3.80 14.83 -7.56
N PRO A 91 -3.71 16.17 -7.65
CA PRO A 91 -2.77 16.90 -6.78
C PRO A 91 -2.99 16.69 -5.30
N ALA A 92 -4.23 16.70 -4.82
CA ALA A 92 -4.49 16.57 -3.38
C ALA A 92 -4.08 15.21 -2.85
N GLU A 93 -4.41 14.15 -3.59
CA GLU A 93 -4.07 12.78 -3.20
C GLU A 93 -2.57 12.54 -3.29
N ARG A 94 -1.95 13.02 -4.36
CA ARG A 94 -0.50 12.90 -4.52
C ARG A 94 0.25 13.66 -3.43
N ASP A 95 -0.23 14.83 -3.06
CA ASP A 95 0.39 15.61 -2.00
C ASP A 95 0.26 14.90 -0.65
N ALA A 96 -0.89 14.29 -0.37
CA ALA A 96 -1.10 13.52 0.84
C ALA A 96 -0.16 12.30 0.87
N LEU A 97 -0.03 11.60 -0.24
CA LEU A 97 0.88 10.47 -0.38
C LEU A 97 2.32 10.91 -0.12
N SER A 98 2.71 12.02 -0.74
CA SER A 98 4.05 12.58 -0.61
C SER A 98 4.35 12.98 0.83
N ALA A 99 3.45 13.73 1.46
CA ALA A 99 3.62 14.21 2.83
C ALA A 99 3.71 13.06 3.83
N ALA A 100 3.00 11.97 3.57
CA ALA A 100 2.99 10.81 4.46
C ALA A 100 4.13 9.81 4.17
N GLY A 101 4.90 10.04 3.12
CA GLY A 101 6.00 9.14 2.74
C GLY A 101 5.53 7.78 2.26
N VAL A 102 4.37 7.70 1.64
CA VAL A 102 3.74 6.45 1.26
C VAL A 102 4.46 5.77 0.10
N ARG A 103 4.60 4.46 0.21
CA ARG A 103 5.16 3.60 -0.85
C ARG A 103 3.98 2.91 -1.52
N ALA A 104 3.71 3.24 -2.78
CA ALA A 104 2.54 2.75 -3.48
C ALA A 104 2.91 1.95 -4.73
N PHE A 105 2.20 0.85 -4.94
CA PHE A 105 2.33 0.00 -6.13
C PHE A 105 0.95 -0.16 -6.75
N CYS A 106 0.79 0.26 -7.99
CA CYS A 106 -0.52 0.29 -8.61
C CYS A 106 -0.56 -0.40 -9.97
N LEU A 107 -1.69 -1.06 -10.23
CA LEU A 107 -1.97 -1.60 -11.56
C LEU A 107 -2.30 -0.44 -12.50
N THR A 108 -1.86 -0.57 -13.74
CA THR A 108 -2.08 0.46 -14.75
C THR A 108 -3.03 0.02 -15.84
N ASN A 109 -3.47 -1.25 -15.82
CA ASN A 109 -4.39 -1.80 -16.79
C ASN A 109 -5.78 -1.96 -16.19
N ALA A 110 -6.70 -1.06 -16.55
CA ALA A 110 -8.07 -1.05 -16.04
C ALA A 110 -8.92 -2.23 -16.54
N GLN A 111 -8.41 -3.00 -17.50
CA GLN A 111 -9.14 -4.15 -18.05
C GLN A 111 -8.98 -5.43 -17.23
N LEU A 112 -8.06 -5.45 -16.28
CA LEU A 112 -7.83 -6.65 -15.50
C LEU A 112 -8.98 -6.93 -14.54
N ARG A 113 -9.40 -8.20 -14.49
CA ARG A 113 -10.39 -8.68 -13.53
C ARG A 113 -9.71 -9.05 -12.22
N ALA A 114 -10.50 -9.25 -11.17
CA ALA A 114 -9.95 -9.52 -9.84
C ALA A 114 -8.92 -10.66 -9.79
N PRO A 115 -9.16 -11.83 -10.42
CA PRO A 115 -8.13 -12.87 -10.41
C PRO A 115 -6.83 -12.46 -11.12
N GLU A 116 -6.96 -11.71 -12.21
CA GLU A 116 -5.80 -11.23 -12.96
C GLU A 116 -5.06 -10.15 -12.19
N GLN A 117 -5.78 -9.29 -11.48
CA GLN A 117 -5.18 -8.27 -10.62
C GLN A 117 -4.35 -8.94 -9.53
N THR A 118 -4.93 -9.93 -8.86
CA THR A 118 -4.24 -10.68 -7.82
C THR A 118 -2.99 -11.36 -8.36
N ALA A 119 -3.12 -12.05 -9.50
CA ALA A 119 -1.98 -12.73 -10.13
C ALA A 119 -0.85 -11.76 -10.45
N ARG A 120 -1.19 -10.57 -10.93
CA ARG A 120 -0.20 -9.55 -11.29
C ARG A 120 0.63 -9.11 -10.09
N PHE A 121 -0.01 -8.91 -8.94
CA PHE A 121 0.70 -8.57 -7.71
C PHE A 121 1.52 -9.75 -7.18
N VAL A 122 0.94 -10.95 -7.17
CA VAL A 122 1.62 -12.14 -6.66
C VAL A 122 2.85 -12.48 -7.50
N GLU A 123 2.75 -12.39 -8.81
CA GLU A 123 3.89 -12.60 -9.71
C GLU A 123 5.05 -11.64 -9.42
N ASN A 124 4.72 -10.44 -9.03
CA ASN A 124 5.71 -9.39 -8.81
C ASN A 124 6.09 -9.21 -7.34
N ILE A 125 5.64 -10.11 -6.46
CA ILE A 125 5.78 -9.87 -5.02
C ILE A 125 7.23 -9.69 -4.58
N HIS A 126 8.15 -10.44 -5.15
CA HIS A 126 9.57 -10.30 -4.82
C HIS A 126 10.12 -8.94 -5.21
N ARG A 127 9.72 -8.45 -6.39
CA ARG A 127 10.14 -7.15 -6.86
C ARG A 127 9.56 -6.03 -5.98
N ILE A 128 8.29 -6.18 -5.61
CA ILE A 128 7.60 -5.23 -4.75
C ILE A 128 8.26 -5.17 -3.37
N VAL A 129 8.49 -6.32 -2.75
CA VAL A 129 9.11 -6.38 -1.42
C VAL A 129 10.51 -5.78 -1.45
N ARG A 130 11.28 -6.10 -2.48
CA ARG A 130 12.63 -5.56 -2.62
C ARG A 130 12.60 -4.03 -2.73
N ARG A 131 11.71 -3.49 -3.55
CA ARG A 131 11.60 -2.04 -3.72
C ARG A 131 11.03 -1.39 -2.46
N ALA A 132 10.11 -2.04 -1.79
CA ALA A 132 9.47 -1.53 -0.59
C ALA A 132 10.43 -1.41 0.60
N SER A 133 11.62 -1.99 0.52
CA SER A 133 12.65 -1.79 1.54
C SER A 133 13.24 -0.38 1.49
N GLN A 134 13.03 0.34 0.39
CA GLN A 134 13.49 1.73 0.25
C GLN A 134 12.42 2.69 0.74
N PRO A 135 12.79 3.80 1.38
CA PRO A 135 11.80 4.75 1.87
C PRO A 135 11.08 5.46 0.72
N GLY A 136 9.81 5.81 0.98
CA GLY A 136 9.01 6.61 0.06
C GLY A 136 9.27 8.10 0.24
N PRO A 137 8.47 8.93 -0.43
CA PRO A 137 7.30 8.55 -1.22
C PRO A 137 7.65 8.12 -2.64
N TYR A 138 6.86 7.21 -3.19
CA TYR A 138 6.92 6.88 -4.62
C TYR A 138 5.68 6.11 -5.05
N ILE A 139 5.47 6.08 -6.37
CA ILE A 139 4.43 5.28 -6.99
C ILE A 139 5.08 4.45 -8.08
N TYR A 140 4.91 3.13 -7.98
CA TYR A 140 5.37 2.18 -9.00
C TYR A 140 4.17 1.60 -9.72
N GLY A 141 4.28 1.44 -11.04
CA GLY A 141 3.32 0.66 -11.81
C GLY A 141 3.71 -0.81 -11.76
N VAL A 142 2.72 -1.68 -11.64
CA VAL A 142 2.91 -3.13 -11.62
C VAL A 142 2.41 -3.69 -12.95
N TYR A 143 3.32 -4.29 -13.71
CA TYR A 143 3.06 -4.79 -15.05
C TYR A 143 3.23 -6.29 -15.09
N ASP A 144 3.04 -6.88 -16.26
CA ASP A 144 3.28 -8.30 -16.44
C ASP A 144 4.78 -8.58 -16.32
N GLY A 145 5.16 -9.23 -15.23
CA GLY A 145 6.56 -9.60 -14.96
C GLY A 145 7.50 -8.44 -14.70
N ASN A 146 6.99 -7.26 -14.34
CA ASN A 146 7.82 -6.08 -14.20
C ASN A 146 7.14 -5.03 -13.33
N ILE A 147 7.96 -4.20 -12.67
CA ILE A 147 7.49 -2.99 -12.00
C ILE A 147 8.31 -1.82 -12.51
N ARG A 148 7.71 -0.62 -12.55
CA ARG A 148 8.37 0.56 -13.07
C ARG A 148 7.98 1.79 -12.25
N ARG A 149 8.97 2.63 -11.93
CA ARG A 149 8.68 3.88 -11.21
C ARG A 149 7.87 4.82 -12.10
N LEU A 150 6.76 5.31 -11.57
CA LEU A 150 5.89 6.26 -12.26
C LEU A 150 6.04 7.67 -11.69
N TRP A 151 6.35 7.77 -10.41
CA TRP A 151 6.44 9.06 -9.72
C TRP A 151 7.24 8.92 -8.44
N SER A 152 7.97 10.00 -8.08
CA SER A 152 8.62 10.12 -6.79
C SER A 152 8.97 11.58 -6.46
#